data_c206fc11a60136f1e6379e53ee9c0962
#
_entry.id   c206fc11a60136f1e6379e53ee9c0962
#
_cell.length_a   1.000
_cell.length_b   1.000
_cell.length_c   1.000
_cell.angle_alpha   90.00
_cell.angle_beta   90.00
_cell.angle_gamma   90.00
#
_symmetry.space_group_name_H-M   'P 1'
#
loop_
_entity.id
_entity.type
_entity.pdbx_description
1 polymer ?
#
loop_
_entity_poly.entity_id
_entity_poly.type
_entity_poly.pdbx_seq_one_letter_code
_entity_poly.pdbx_strand_id
1 'polypeptide(L)'
;MLREWLGNLNSWLSGRPRQLALSDPLRAASQAAREPALRGAPLRPSAVPERAVRMAERTRTLAIRLFGAHQPVDSPRDLFGRQREIDSLVDAVIDSHLHAVIYGPRGSGKTSLVRVFGDLADARGVSVIYLSCAGGGDFGELMIPYLDEIGPAAFGMRADDFIQAVAQVRDVPTPRSVAAMLARVQREDVILILDEFDRLEDKAVKGQIALLLKLLSDMRSRVRLIFVGISGNVVDLIDVHASVRRHILVVGLAPIAKVDVERFIQTTSQAIGLQFDREALSLLCWLVCGSPYHMRLFSLHSCLCAIERDQRFATADTVLDGIARARAIWRETNVRDETLFAMLVKSGRFPMAAIETFAQTAAQNLEFTPDDLVQAMMVKDIDPDIAPKMVEALSPALGRLGEATTRLAFEDVLAPQFLLSFCAAERSTEKAREFLINERGAR
;
A
#
# COMPACT_ATOMS: atom_id res chain seq x y z
N MET A 1 -9.42 27.38 6.43
CA MET A 1 -9.34 26.03 5.81
C MET A 1 -8.68 25.00 6.73
N LEU A 2 -7.43 25.16 7.21
CA LEU A 2 -6.77 24.12 8.06
C LEU A 2 -7.42 23.94 9.44
N ARG A 3 -7.93 25.01 10.06
CA ARG A 3 -8.64 24.94 11.36
C ARG A 3 -10.04 24.32 11.26
N GLU A 4 -10.72 24.45 10.15
CA GLU A 4 -12.02 23.82 9.92
C GLU A 4 -11.87 22.32 9.62
N TRP A 5 -10.78 21.93 8.92
CA TRP A 5 -10.47 20.53 8.64
C TRP A 5 -10.12 19.76 9.92
N LEU A 6 -9.32 20.35 10.81
CA LEU A 6 -9.00 19.77 12.13
C LEU A 6 -10.23 19.68 13.07
N GLY A 7 -11.18 20.62 12.95
CA GLY A 7 -12.45 20.56 13.70
C GLY A 7 -13.35 19.42 13.27
N ASN A 8 -13.38 19.10 11.97
CA ASN A 8 -14.15 17.98 11.43
C ASN A 8 -13.55 16.62 11.80
N LEU A 9 -12.22 16.50 11.85
CA LEU A 9 -11.53 15.27 12.25
C LEU A 9 -11.81 14.92 13.73
N ASN A 10 -11.83 15.92 14.61
CA ASN A 10 -12.12 15.71 16.04
C ASN A 10 -13.60 15.35 16.30
N SER A 11 -14.55 15.82 15.48
CA SER A 11 -15.96 15.45 15.60
C SER A 11 -16.22 14.01 15.14
N TRP A 12 -15.43 13.53 14.18
CA TRP A 12 -15.50 12.15 13.70
C TRP A 12 -14.90 11.15 14.70
N LEU A 13 -13.84 11.54 15.39
CA LEU A 13 -13.18 10.71 16.43
C LEU A 13 -13.97 10.66 17.76
N SER A 14 -14.84 11.63 18.04
CA SER A 14 -15.57 11.71 19.32
C SER A 14 -16.94 11.03 19.36
N GLY A 15 -17.39 10.41 18.27
CA GLY A 15 -18.57 9.52 18.23
C GLY A 15 -19.91 10.13 18.62
N ARG A 16 -20.07 11.46 18.58
CA ARG A 16 -21.37 12.13 18.86
C ARG A 16 -22.06 12.54 17.56
N PRO A 17 -23.23 11.98 17.24
CA PRO A 17 -23.98 12.41 16.05
C PRO A 17 -24.53 13.84 16.27
N ARG A 18 -24.18 14.77 15.39
CA ARG A 18 -24.86 16.04 15.26
C ARG A 18 -26.23 15.81 14.62
N GLN A 19 -27.30 16.08 15.35
CA GLN A 19 -28.64 16.21 14.79
C GLN A 19 -28.68 17.45 13.87
N LEU A 20 -28.67 17.20 12.56
CA LEU A 20 -29.08 18.22 11.57
C LEU A 20 -30.61 18.21 11.51
N ALA A 21 -31.23 19.32 11.93
CA ALA A 21 -32.64 19.56 11.73
C ALA A 21 -32.88 19.79 10.24
N LEU A 22 -33.26 18.74 9.53
CA LEU A 22 -33.87 18.83 8.20
C LEU A 22 -35.37 18.94 8.38
N SER A 23 -35.96 20.03 7.90
CA SER A 23 -37.40 20.22 7.76
C SER A 23 -37.96 19.13 6.83
N ASP A 24 -38.79 18.27 7.39
CA ASP A 24 -39.32 17.04 6.77
C ASP A 24 -40.55 17.35 5.91
N PRO A 25 -40.48 17.25 4.57
CA PRO A 25 -41.66 17.42 3.70
C PRO A 25 -42.62 16.23 3.71
N LEU A 26 -42.34 15.17 4.44
CA LEU A 26 -43.16 13.94 4.51
C LEU A 26 -44.24 13.99 5.61
N ARG A 27 -44.28 15.03 6.45
CA ARG A 27 -45.32 15.16 7.46
C ARG A 27 -46.69 15.61 6.92
N ALA A 28 -46.74 16.15 5.72
CA ALA A 28 -47.99 16.63 5.12
C ALA A 28 -48.83 15.55 4.39
N ALA A 29 -48.24 14.39 4.11
CA ALA A 29 -48.93 13.30 3.35
C ALA A 29 -49.59 12.23 4.25
N SER A 30 -49.45 12.32 5.57
CA SER A 30 -49.92 11.28 6.51
C SER A 30 -51.31 11.51 7.10
N GLN A 31 -52.04 12.55 6.67
CA GLN A 31 -53.36 12.83 7.22
C GLN A 31 -54.58 12.48 6.32
N ALA A 32 -54.35 11.85 5.18
CA ALA A 32 -55.45 11.54 4.24
C ALA A 32 -55.42 10.09 3.80
N ALA A 33 -55.55 9.13 4.69
CA ALA A 33 -56.07 7.79 4.38
C ALA A 33 -56.45 7.03 5.66
N ARG A 34 -57.68 7.21 6.11
CA ARG A 34 -58.32 6.27 7.03
C ARG A 34 -59.04 5.22 6.17
N GLU A 35 -58.60 4.00 6.23
CA GLU A 35 -59.36 2.80 5.91
C GLU A 35 -58.99 1.61 6.80
N PRO A 36 -59.83 0.58 6.95
CA PRO A 36 -60.08 -0.06 8.24
C PRO A 36 -59.10 -1.21 8.58
N ALA A 37 -58.91 -1.40 9.84
CA ALA A 37 -58.04 -2.40 10.46
C ALA A 37 -58.42 -3.86 10.12
N LEU A 38 -57.53 -4.53 9.39
CA LEU A 38 -57.36 -5.97 9.49
C LEU A 38 -56.45 -6.27 10.67
N ARG A 39 -57.00 -6.87 11.73
CA ARG A 39 -56.28 -7.34 12.91
C ARG A 39 -55.39 -8.53 12.51
N GLY A 40 -54.17 -8.27 12.04
CA GLY A 40 -53.08 -9.21 12.05
C GLY A 40 -52.19 -8.92 13.27
N ALA A 41 -51.89 -9.90 14.08
CA ALA A 41 -50.96 -9.78 15.20
C ALA A 41 -49.62 -9.20 14.70
N PRO A 42 -49.01 -8.23 15.39
CA PRO A 42 -47.73 -7.70 14.97
C PRO A 42 -46.68 -8.84 15.06
N LEU A 43 -46.09 -9.17 13.90
CA LEU A 43 -44.85 -9.94 13.86
C LEU A 43 -43.82 -9.13 14.64
N ARG A 44 -43.54 -9.54 15.87
CA ARG A 44 -42.42 -9.01 16.64
C ARG A 44 -41.18 -9.26 15.82
N PRO A 45 -40.36 -8.25 15.45
CA PRO A 45 -39.05 -8.53 14.90
C PRO A 45 -38.33 -9.42 15.92
N SER A 46 -37.87 -10.58 15.46
CA SER A 46 -37.08 -11.51 16.27
C SER A 46 -35.86 -10.72 16.77
N ALA A 47 -35.88 -10.40 18.06
CA ALA A 47 -34.76 -9.68 18.68
C ALA A 47 -33.53 -10.57 18.56
N VAL A 48 -32.59 -10.18 17.72
CA VAL A 48 -31.26 -10.81 17.66
C VAL A 48 -30.71 -10.78 19.08
N PRO A 49 -30.32 -11.91 19.69
CA PRO A 49 -29.83 -11.93 21.06
C PRO A 49 -28.68 -10.92 21.22
N GLU A 50 -28.73 -10.04 22.21
CA GLU A 50 -27.65 -9.06 22.48
C GLU A 50 -26.24 -9.71 22.49
N ARG A 51 -26.14 -10.96 22.87
CA ARG A 51 -24.91 -11.74 22.86
C ARG A 51 -24.38 -11.99 21.45
N ALA A 52 -25.25 -12.20 20.45
CA ALA A 52 -24.88 -12.42 19.07
C ALA A 52 -24.40 -11.08 18.44
N VAL A 53 -25.08 -9.97 18.73
CA VAL A 53 -24.66 -8.62 18.29
C VAL A 53 -23.29 -8.27 18.85
N ARG A 54 -23.05 -8.48 20.15
CA ARG A 54 -21.76 -8.23 20.79
C ARG A 54 -20.64 -9.14 20.23
N MET A 55 -20.98 -10.36 19.85
CA MET A 55 -20.01 -11.29 19.26
C MET A 55 -19.63 -10.88 17.84
N ALA A 56 -20.60 -10.50 17.01
CA ALA A 56 -20.36 -9.95 15.68
C ALA A 56 -19.52 -8.67 15.72
N GLU A 57 -19.80 -7.78 16.68
CA GLU A 57 -19.04 -6.52 16.87
C GLU A 57 -17.58 -6.78 17.28
N ARG A 58 -17.34 -7.75 18.17
CA ARG A 58 -15.98 -8.20 18.55
C ARG A 58 -15.25 -8.81 17.35
N THR A 59 -15.88 -9.65 16.56
CA THR A 59 -15.31 -10.28 15.37
C THR A 59 -14.99 -9.22 14.33
N ARG A 60 -15.87 -8.24 14.11
CA ARG A 60 -15.66 -7.08 13.24
C ARG A 60 -14.41 -6.27 13.66
N THR A 61 -14.32 -5.93 14.95
CA THR A 61 -13.18 -5.16 15.48
C THR A 61 -11.87 -5.95 15.33
N LEU A 62 -11.90 -7.25 15.56
CA LEU A 62 -10.74 -8.11 15.37
C LEU A 62 -10.34 -8.22 13.90
N ALA A 63 -11.30 -8.33 12.97
CA ALA A 63 -11.05 -8.32 11.53
C ALA A 63 -10.34 -7.02 11.10
N ILE A 64 -10.86 -5.86 11.51
CA ILE A 64 -10.26 -4.55 11.20
C ILE A 64 -8.81 -4.48 11.71
N ARG A 65 -8.55 -4.99 12.92
CA ARG A 65 -7.21 -5.00 13.51
C ARG A 65 -6.25 -5.94 12.77
N LEU A 66 -6.68 -7.16 12.46
CA LEU A 66 -5.80 -8.19 11.87
C LEU A 66 -5.49 -7.90 10.39
N PHE A 67 -6.47 -7.39 9.64
CA PHE A 67 -6.23 -7.03 8.25
C PHE A 67 -5.54 -5.67 8.08
N GLY A 68 -5.75 -4.68 8.98
CA GLY A 68 -4.97 -3.45 9.12
C GLY A 68 -4.51 -2.78 7.83
N ALA A 69 -5.43 -2.57 6.85
CA ALA A 69 -5.06 -2.15 5.49
C ALA A 69 -4.39 -0.76 5.41
N HIS A 70 -4.60 0.09 6.40
CA HIS A 70 -4.19 1.50 6.39
C HIS A 70 -2.96 1.80 7.25
N GLN A 71 -2.40 0.81 7.94
CA GLN A 71 -1.23 0.99 8.80
C GLN A 71 -0.08 0.10 8.33
N PRO A 72 1.17 0.58 8.43
CA PRO A 72 2.34 -0.28 8.26
C PRO A 72 2.30 -1.45 9.26
N VAL A 73 2.89 -2.55 8.86
CA VAL A 73 3.04 -3.73 9.71
C VAL A 73 4.25 -3.53 10.62
N ASP A 74 4.06 -3.75 11.91
CA ASP A 74 5.11 -3.59 12.92
C ASP A 74 5.60 -4.95 13.47
N SER A 75 5.06 -6.09 13.00
CA SER A 75 5.45 -7.42 13.47
C SER A 75 5.97 -8.29 12.33
N PRO A 76 7.10 -9.02 12.52
CA PRO A 76 7.59 -10.00 11.55
C PRO A 76 6.54 -11.07 11.18
N ARG A 77 5.66 -11.43 12.12
CA ARG A 77 4.59 -12.42 11.91
C ARG A 77 3.53 -11.96 10.92
N ASP A 78 3.35 -10.65 10.79
CA ASP A 78 2.34 -10.04 9.93
C ASP A 78 2.91 -9.61 8.57
N LEU A 79 4.24 -9.77 8.37
CA LEU A 79 4.96 -9.47 7.14
C LEU A 79 5.02 -10.71 6.23
N PHE A 80 3.90 -11.04 5.59
CA PHE A 80 3.81 -12.22 4.72
C PHE A 80 4.58 -12.06 3.41
N GLY A 81 5.25 -13.13 2.96
CA GLY A 81 5.91 -13.22 1.67
C GLY A 81 7.15 -12.33 1.50
N ARG A 82 7.78 -11.88 2.61
CA ARG A 82 8.95 -10.99 2.61
C ARG A 82 10.14 -11.54 3.42
N GLN A 83 10.10 -12.81 3.76
CA GLN A 83 11.15 -13.39 4.59
C GLN A 83 12.52 -13.33 3.93
N ARG A 84 12.58 -13.57 2.61
CA ARG A 84 13.85 -13.52 1.85
C ARG A 84 14.47 -12.13 1.87
N GLU A 85 13.66 -11.10 1.72
CA GLU A 85 14.11 -9.71 1.74
C GLU A 85 14.62 -9.32 3.14
N ILE A 86 13.93 -9.76 4.21
CA ILE A 86 14.40 -9.57 5.60
C ILE A 86 15.73 -10.29 5.83
N ASP A 87 15.84 -11.56 5.45
CA ASP A 87 17.06 -12.35 5.62
C ASP A 87 18.23 -11.70 4.87
N SER A 88 18.01 -11.25 3.62
CA SER A 88 19.02 -10.55 2.83
C SER A 88 19.46 -9.23 3.47
N LEU A 89 18.53 -8.47 4.07
CA LEU A 89 18.86 -7.23 4.79
C LEU A 89 19.66 -7.52 6.06
N VAL A 90 19.34 -8.57 6.81
CA VAL A 90 20.09 -9.00 7.99
C VAL A 90 21.52 -9.36 7.59
N ASP A 91 21.67 -10.27 6.64
CA ASP A 91 22.99 -10.76 6.17
C ASP A 91 23.86 -9.61 5.62
N ALA A 92 23.27 -8.68 4.87
CA ALA A 92 24.02 -7.62 4.24
C ALA A 92 24.30 -6.45 5.19
N VAL A 93 23.26 -5.93 5.87
CA VAL A 93 23.39 -4.68 6.63
C VAL A 93 23.97 -4.93 8.02
N ILE A 94 23.51 -5.97 8.71
CA ILE A 94 23.95 -6.27 10.07
C ILE A 94 25.27 -7.06 10.02
N ASP A 95 25.29 -8.19 9.29
CA ASP A 95 26.44 -9.10 9.36
C ASP A 95 27.58 -8.70 8.44
N SER A 96 27.27 -8.21 7.22
CA SER A 96 28.31 -7.81 6.23
C SER A 96 28.60 -6.31 6.22
N HIS A 97 27.90 -5.53 7.02
CA HIS A 97 28.08 -4.08 7.15
C HIS A 97 27.93 -3.29 5.82
N LEU A 98 27.08 -3.73 4.93
CA LEU A 98 26.73 -3.00 3.71
C LEU A 98 25.64 -1.95 3.99
N HIS A 99 25.57 -0.94 3.15
CA HIS A 99 24.40 -0.07 3.03
C HIS A 99 23.30 -0.80 2.25
N ALA A 100 22.07 -0.29 2.26
CA ALA A 100 21.00 -0.91 1.47
C ALA A 100 20.11 0.13 0.76
N VAL A 101 19.52 -0.29 -0.33
CA VAL A 101 18.46 0.43 -1.03
C VAL A 101 17.28 -0.49 -1.20
N ILE A 102 16.14 -0.09 -0.69
CA ILE A 102 14.87 -0.81 -0.81
C ILE A 102 13.97 -0.01 -1.76
N TYR A 103 13.64 -0.62 -2.87
CA TYR A 103 12.79 0.04 -3.85
C TYR A 103 11.62 -0.84 -4.27
N GLY A 104 10.61 -0.21 -4.77
CA GLY A 104 9.41 -0.86 -5.26
C GLY A 104 8.25 0.12 -5.31
N PRO A 105 7.11 -0.35 -5.81
CA PRO A 105 5.93 0.48 -6.00
C PRO A 105 5.35 1.05 -4.71
N ARG A 106 4.49 2.03 -4.86
CA ARG A 106 3.63 2.47 -3.75
C ARG A 106 2.72 1.31 -3.35
N GLY A 107 2.55 1.08 -2.05
CA GLY A 107 1.74 -0.05 -1.57
C GLY A 107 2.43 -1.43 -1.61
N SER A 108 3.70 -1.54 -2.05
CA SER A 108 4.46 -2.81 -2.05
C SER A 108 4.92 -3.26 -0.66
N GLY A 109 4.76 -2.42 0.36
CA GLY A 109 5.13 -2.73 1.74
C GLY A 109 6.57 -2.35 2.11
N LYS A 110 7.22 -1.41 1.40
CA LYS A 110 8.58 -0.92 1.72
C LYS A 110 8.71 -0.45 3.16
N THR A 111 7.85 0.46 3.57
CA THR A 111 7.83 1.01 4.93
C THR A 111 7.61 -0.07 5.99
N SER A 112 6.71 -1.05 5.72
CA SER A 112 6.52 -2.19 6.62
C SER A 112 7.76 -3.07 6.71
N LEU A 113 8.41 -3.37 5.56
CA LEU A 113 9.62 -4.18 5.53
C LEU A 113 10.73 -3.52 6.36
N VAL A 114 10.97 -2.23 6.15
CA VAL A 114 12.08 -1.54 6.82
C VAL A 114 11.82 -1.32 8.31
N ARG A 115 10.58 -1.14 8.74
CA ARG A 115 10.20 -1.08 10.16
C ARG A 115 10.43 -2.42 10.85
N VAL A 116 9.91 -3.51 10.29
CA VAL A 116 10.14 -4.86 10.80
C VAL A 116 11.63 -5.22 10.84
N PHE A 117 12.39 -4.82 9.82
CA PHE A 117 13.85 -4.95 9.83
C PHE A 117 14.50 -4.13 10.96
N GLY A 118 14.03 -2.88 11.16
CA GLY A 118 14.50 -2.01 12.23
C GLY A 118 14.31 -2.63 13.61
N ASP A 119 13.12 -3.17 13.90
CA ASP A 119 12.84 -3.87 15.17
C ASP A 119 13.73 -5.11 15.37
N LEU A 120 14.02 -5.85 14.27
CA LEU A 120 14.93 -6.99 14.32
C LEU A 120 16.38 -6.57 14.55
N ALA A 121 16.81 -5.43 14.01
CA ALA A 121 18.14 -4.87 14.22
C ALA A 121 18.29 -4.36 15.66
N ASP A 122 17.29 -3.64 16.18
CA ASP A 122 17.25 -3.15 17.55
C ASP A 122 17.32 -4.32 18.57
N ALA A 123 16.57 -5.38 18.32
CA ALA A 123 16.62 -6.61 19.12
C ALA A 123 18.01 -7.31 19.11
N ARG A 124 18.88 -6.97 18.15
CA ARG A 124 20.28 -7.41 18.07
C ARG A 124 21.27 -6.40 18.65
N GLY A 125 20.78 -5.30 19.24
CA GLY A 125 21.63 -4.25 19.82
C GLY A 125 22.21 -3.27 18.81
N VAL A 126 21.59 -3.16 17.63
CA VAL A 126 21.92 -2.15 16.61
C VAL A 126 20.96 -0.98 16.77
N SER A 127 21.48 0.23 16.97
CA SER A 127 20.64 1.43 17.09
C SER A 127 20.04 1.80 15.73
N VAL A 128 18.72 2.00 15.66
CA VAL A 128 18.03 2.30 14.41
C VAL A 128 17.33 3.66 14.50
N ILE A 129 17.67 4.56 13.58
CA ILE A 129 17.05 5.88 13.48
C ILE A 129 16.29 5.97 12.17
N TYR A 130 14.98 6.14 12.27
CA TYR A 130 14.08 6.20 11.15
C TYR A 130 13.52 7.61 10.96
N LEU A 131 13.83 8.23 9.82
CA LEU A 131 13.27 9.51 9.42
C LEU A 131 12.71 9.44 8.00
N SER A 132 11.61 10.14 7.75
CA SER A 132 11.07 10.33 6.42
C SER A 132 11.70 11.56 5.77
N CYS A 133 12.12 11.44 4.51
CA CYS A 133 12.64 12.57 3.75
C CYS A 133 11.50 13.57 3.50
N ALA A 134 11.63 14.77 4.06
CA ALA A 134 10.78 15.89 3.68
C ALA A 134 11.23 16.37 2.29
N GLY A 135 10.29 16.57 1.37
CA GLY A 135 10.61 17.13 0.06
C GLY A 135 11.16 18.55 0.19
N GLY A 136 12.25 18.86 -0.53
CA GLY A 136 12.75 20.23 -0.73
C GLY A 136 13.78 20.75 0.27
N GLY A 137 14.38 19.91 1.12
CA GLY A 137 15.47 20.31 2.02
C GLY A 137 16.86 20.24 1.37
N ASP A 138 17.82 21.00 1.92
CA ASP A 138 19.23 20.84 1.60
C ASP A 138 19.86 19.62 2.31
N PHE A 139 21.14 19.34 2.02
CA PHE A 139 21.87 18.23 2.61
C PHE A 139 21.96 18.33 4.14
N GLY A 140 22.08 19.55 4.69
CA GLY A 140 22.14 19.77 6.13
C GLY A 140 20.80 19.50 6.80
N GLU A 141 19.72 20.02 6.24
CA GLU A 141 18.36 19.78 6.72
C GLU A 141 18.00 18.29 6.73
N LEU A 142 18.54 17.52 5.77
CA LEU A 142 18.34 16.07 5.72
C LEU A 142 19.15 15.31 6.76
N MET A 143 20.44 15.69 6.99
CA MET A 143 21.37 14.86 7.77
C MET A 143 21.54 15.27 9.23
N ILE A 144 21.32 16.56 9.56
CA ILE A 144 21.48 17.04 10.93
C ILE A 144 20.52 16.37 11.92
N PRO A 145 19.23 16.14 11.59
CA PRO A 145 18.31 15.43 12.49
C PRO A 145 18.81 14.04 12.90
N TYR A 146 19.49 13.31 12.00
CA TYR A 146 20.09 12.03 12.35
C TYR A 146 21.21 12.15 13.36
N LEU A 147 22.06 13.21 13.26
CA LEU A 147 23.12 13.43 14.23
C LEU A 147 22.56 13.75 15.62
N ASP A 148 21.48 14.54 15.68
CA ASP A 148 20.79 14.88 16.93
C ASP A 148 20.22 13.62 17.61
N GLU A 149 19.63 12.70 16.83
CA GLU A 149 19.00 11.47 17.34
C GLU A 149 20.00 10.39 17.78
N ILE A 150 21.19 10.28 17.18
CA ILE A 150 22.22 9.31 17.60
C ILE A 150 22.63 9.56 19.06
N GLY A 151 22.75 10.81 19.46
CA GLY A 151 23.09 11.21 20.81
C GLY A 151 24.58 10.92 21.23
N PRO A 152 25.04 11.50 22.35
CA PRO A 152 26.45 11.47 22.74
C PRO A 152 26.95 10.07 23.16
N ALA A 153 26.08 9.19 23.61
CA ALA A 153 26.46 7.87 24.12
C ALA A 153 27.10 6.98 23.04
N ALA A 154 26.55 6.99 21.82
CA ALA A 154 27.06 6.23 20.68
C ALA A 154 28.48 6.65 20.29
N PHE A 155 28.80 7.94 20.45
CA PHE A 155 30.11 8.50 20.18
C PHE A 155 31.09 8.32 21.35
N GLY A 156 30.64 7.89 22.52
CA GLY A 156 31.47 7.87 23.73
C GLY A 156 31.88 9.25 24.22
N MET A 157 31.11 10.28 23.88
CA MET A 157 31.40 11.69 24.21
C MET A 157 30.60 12.16 25.42
N ARG A 158 31.11 13.22 26.08
CA ARG A 158 30.31 13.98 27.05
C ARG A 158 29.26 14.81 26.26
N ALA A 159 28.13 15.12 26.91
CA ALA A 159 27.06 15.87 26.27
C ALA A 159 27.52 17.23 25.70
N ASP A 160 28.35 18.00 26.46
CA ASP A 160 28.83 19.30 26.02
C ASP A 160 29.76 19.20 24.80
N ASP A 161 30.66 18.21 24.80
CA ASP A 161 31.60 17.97 23.69
C ASP A 161 30.86 17.55 22.42
N PHE A 162 29.77 16.73 22.59
CA PHE A 162 28.90 16.31 21.51
C PHE A 162 28.16 17.50 20.92
N ILE A 163 27.54 18.35 21.75
CA ILE A 163 26.80 19.54 21.31
C ILE A 163 27.70 20.46 20.48
N GLN A 164 28.93 20.69 20.95
CA GLN A 164 29.93 21.50 20.23
C GLN A 164 30.29 20.85 18.87
N ALA A 165 30.51 19.54 18.84
CA ALA A 165 30.89 18.85 17.62
C ALA A 165 29.73 18.88 16.59
N VAL A 166 28.48 18.67 17.02
CA VAL A 166 27.30 18.77 16.14
C VAL A 166 27.10 20.21 15.66
N ALA A 167 27.31 21.22 16.53
CA ALA A 167 27.23 22.64 16.15
C ALA A 167 28.22 22.98 15.01
N GLN A 168 29.45 22.48 15.07
CA GLN A 168 30.45 22.68 14.01
C GLN A 168 30.00 22.05 12.68
N VAL A 169 29.37 20.86 12.71
CA VAL A 169 28.82 20.23 11.50
C VAL A 169 27.64 21.02 10.97
N ARG A 170 26.82 21.57 11.88
CA ARG A 170 25.62 22.36 11.51
C ARG A 170 25.96 23.68 10.84
N ASP A 171 27.10 24.32 11.25
CA ASP A 171 27.58 25.56 10.63
C ASP A 171 27.98 25.35 9.17
N VAL A 172 28.58 24.20 8.85
CA VAL A 172 29.01 23.84 7.49
C VAL A 172 28.68 22.37 7.20
N PRO A 173 27.40 22.07 6.88
CA PRO A 173 26.96 20.71 6.66
C PRO A 173 27.39 20.19 5.27
N THR A 174 28.55 19.53 5.24
CA THR A 174 29.06 18.88 4.03
C THR A 174 29.11 17.37 4.19
N PRO A 175 29.12 16.58 3.11
CA PRO A 175 29.30 15.13 3.19
C PRO A 175 30.56 14.73 3.98
N ARG A 176 31.62 15.52 3.91
CA ARG A 176 32.87 15.27 4.63
C ARG A 176 32.74 15.54 6.12
N SER A 177 32.13 16.67 6.53
CA SER A 177 31.94 17.00 7.94
C SER A 177 30.97 16.00 8.61
N VAL A 178 29.89 15.62 7.94
CA VAL A 178 28.95 14.61 8.43
C VAL A 178 29.62 13.23 8.52
N ALA A 179 30.36 12.80 7.48
CA ALA A 179 31.06 11.51 7.49
C ALA A 179 32.11 11.45 8.61
N ALA A 180 32.89 12.54 8.80
CA ALA A 180 33.91 12.63 9.87
C ALA A 180 33.25 12.53 11.26
N MET A 181 32.08 13.13 11.44
CA MET A 181 31.32 12.99 12.69
C MET A 181 30.80 11.57 12.88
N LEU A 182 30.12 11.00 11.89
CA LEU A 182 29.56 9.64 11.96
C LEU A 182 30.64 8.55 12.11
N ALA A 183 31.84 8.77 11.58
CA ALA A 183 32.99 7.85 11.77
C ALA A 183 33.48 7.78 13.22
N ARG A 184 33.08 8.71 14.08
CA ARG A 184 33.42 8.69 15.54
C ARG A 184 32.49 7.77 16.35
N VAL A 185 31.44 7.23 15.77
CA VAL A 185 30.56 6.23 16.41
C VAL A 185 31.40 4.98 16.68
N GLN A 186 31.56 4.59 17.96
CA GLN A 186 32.44 3.49 18.36
C GLN A 186 31.79 2.43 19.24
N ARG A 187 30.73 2.78 19.95
CA ARG A 187 30.15 1.90 20.99
C ARG A 187 29.09 0.95 20.49
N GLU A 188 28.41 1.30 19.40
CA GLU A 188 27.33 0.53 18.84
C GLU A 188 27.31 0.66 17.31
N ASP A 189 26.66 -0.28 16.62
CA ASP A 189 26.36 -0.11 15.21
C ASP A 189 25.06 0.70 15.07
N VAL A 190 25.03 1.61 14.10
CA VAL A 190 23.92 2.53 13.88
C VAL A 190 23.40 2.38 12.46
N ILE A 191 22.11 2.28 12.30
CA ILE A 191 21.41 2.26 11.00
C ILE A 191 20.56 3.52 10.88
N LEU A 192 20.81 4.31 9.84
CA LEU A 192 20.02 5.47 9.48
C LEU A 192 19.11 5.12 8.31
N ILE A 193 17.81 5.19 8.51
CA ILE A 193 16.79 4.88 7.50
C ILE A 193 16.24 6.18 6.95
N LEU A 194 16.40 6.37 5.63
CA LEU A 194 15.87 7.48 4.86
C LEU A 194 14.67 6.97 4.06
N ASP A 195 13.46 7.07 4.62
CA ASP A 195 12.24 6.65 3.93
C ASP A 195 11.69 7.78 3.03
N GLU A 196 10.92 7.43 2.03
CA GLU A 196 10.41 8.34 1.01
C GLU A 196 11.50 9.12 0.27
N PHE A 197 12.66 8.49 0.06
CA PHE A 197 13.82 9.09 -0.61
C PHE A 197 13.50 9.60 -2.02
N ASP A 198 12.47 9.10 -2.63
CA ASP A 198 11.95 9.56 -3.93
C ASP A 198 11.38 10.99 -3.88
N ARG A 199 11.03 11.53 -2.71
CA ARG A 199 10.63 12.94 -2.56
C ARG A 199 11.79 13.92 -2.70
N LEU A 200 13.01 13.44 -2.61
CA LEU A 200 14.22 14.25 -2.82
C LEU A 200 14.43 14.45 -4.33
N GLU A 201 14.11 15.63 -4.84
CA GLU A 201 14.23 15.95 -6.28
C GLU A 201 15.60 16.50 -6.66
N ASP A 202 16.26 17.24 -5.73
CA ASP A 202 17.53 17.91 -6.00
C ASP A 202 18.67 16.92 -6.27
N LYS A 203 19.18 16.95 -7.51
CA LYS A 203 20.31 16.11 -7.95
C LYS A 203 21.60 16.42 -7.21
N ALA A 204 21.82 17.68 -6.79
CA ALA A 204 23.01 18.06 -6.04
C ALA A 204 23.00 17.41 -4.65
N VAL A 205 21.86 17.40 -3.96
CA VAL A 205 21.70 16.73 -2.66
C VAL A 205 21.84 15.22 -2.80
N LYS A 206 21.28 14.60 -3.86
CA LYS A 206 21.51 13.17 -4.15
C LYS A 206 22.99 12.86 -4.36
N GLY A 207 23.71 13.71 -5.07
CA GLY A 207 25.16 13.60 -5.26
C GLY A 207 25.94 13.69 -3.94
N GLN A 208 25.52 14.58 -3.04
CA GLN A 208 26.12 14.72 -1.71
C GLN A 208 25.85 13.48 -0.84
N ILE A 209 24.66 12.89 -0.91
CA ILE A 209 24.34 11.64 -0.22
C ILE A 209 25.18 10.47 -0.77
N ALA A 210 25.34 10.36 -2.08
CA ALA A 210 26.21 9.33 -2.69
C ALA A 210 27.67 9.49 -2.26
N LEU A 211 28.16 10.72 -2.14
CA LEU A 211 29.50 11.01 -1.60
C LEU A 211 29.60 10.64 -0.12
N LEU A 212 28.60 10.97 0.71
CA LEU A 212 28.53 10.57 2.11
C LEU A 212 28.63 9.05 2.26
N LEU A 213 27.82 8.31 1.50
CA LEU A 213 27.82 6.85 1.49
C LEU A 213 29.20 6.29 1.17
N LYS A 214 29.86 6.82 0.13
CA LYS A 214 31.22 6.45 -0.24
C LYS A 214 32.19 6.69 0.92
N LEU A 215 32.15 7.89 1.52
CA LEU A 215 33.05 8.24 2.63
C LEU A 215 32.85 7.33 3.83
N LEU A 216 31.62 7.02 4.22
CA LEU A 216 31.32 6.08 5.31
C LEU A 216 31.88 4.69 5.03
N SER A 217 31.74 4.21 3.78
CA SER A 217 32.30 2.93 3.35
C SER A 217 33.83 2.92 3.40
N ASP A 218 34.48 3.96 2.87
CA ASP A 218 35.96 4.10 2.85
C ASP A 218 36.53 4.17 4.28
N MET A 219 35.83 4.84 5.21
CA MET A 219 36.20 4.97 6.63
C MET A 219 35.85 3.73 7.46
N ARG A 220 35.20 2.72 6.89
CA ARG A 220 34.67 1.56 7.62
C ARG A 220 33.86 1.99 8.85
N SER A 221 32.99 2.99 8.65
CA SER A 221 32.13 3.52 9.71
C SER A 221 31.21 2.43 10.27
N ARG A 222 30.84 2.54 11.54
CA ARG A 222 29.79 1.72 12.16
C ARG A 222 28.37 2.19 11.80
N VAL A 223 28.25 3.24 11.00
CA VAL A 223 26.97 3.77 10.55
C VAL A 223 26.63 3.24 9.16
N ARG A 224 25.42 2.70 9.01
CA ARG A 224 24.87 2.21 7.74
C ARG A 224 23.69 3.07 7.31
N LEU A 225 23.53 3.25 6.02
CA LEU A 225 22.43 3.98 5.43
C LEU A 225 21.50 2.99 4.72
N ILE A 226 20.20 3.12 4.96
CA ILE A 226 19.16 2.42 4.21
C ILE A 226 18.26 3.45 3.54
N PHE A 227 18.19 3.41 2.23
CA PHE A 227 17.32 4.27 1.43
C PHE A 227 16.08 3.50 1.02
N VAL A 228 14.92 4.14 1.17
CA VAL A 228 13.63 3.54 0.81
C VAL A 228 12.90 4.45 -0.16
N GLY A 229 12.52 3.94 -1.33
CA GLY A 229 11.88 4.79 -2.34
C GLY A 229 11.34 4.03 -3.56
N ILE A 230 11.02 4.75 -4.62
CA ILE A 230 10.55 4.21 -5.91
C ILE A 230 11.74 3.96 -6.84
N SER A 231 11.61 3.01 -7.77
CA SER A 231 12.72 2.46 -8.58
C SER A 231 13.58 3.47 -9.35
N GLY A 232 12.99 4.52 -9.93
CA GLY A 232 13.72 5.49 -10.73
C GLY A 232 14.85 6.21 -10.00
N ASN A 233 14.64 6.51 -8.71
CA ASN A 233 15.61 7.28 -7.90
C ASN A 233 16.77 6.43 -7.37
N VAL A 234 16.63 5.11 -7.38
CA VAL A 234 17.71 4.18 -6.96
C VAL A 234 18.82 4.15 -8.00
N VAL A 235 18.46 4.12 -9.27
CA VAL A 235 19.43 4.15 -10.37
C VAL A 235 20.24 5.45 -10.31
N ASP A 236 19.59 6.58 -10.09
CA ASP A 236 20.23 7.88 -9.95
C ASP A 236 21.27 7.89 -8.79
N LEU A 237 20.95 7.29 -7.65
CA LEU A 237 21.89 7.21 -6.51
C LEU A 237 23.09 6.32 -6.80
N ILE A 238 22.91 5.20 -7.51
CA ILE A 238 23.93 4.21 -7.79
C ILE A 238 24.82 4.66 -8.97
N ASP A 239 24.26 5.37 -9.95
CA ASP A 239 24.96 5.80 -11.16
C ASP A 239 25.92 6.99 -10.92
N VAL A 240 25.71 7.75 -9.83
CA VAL A 240 26.64 8.86 -9.46
C VAL A 240 28.07 8.38 -9.21
N HIS A 241 28.25 7.17 -8.61
CA HIS A 241 29.56 6.60 -8.35
C HIS A 241 29.57 5.08 -8.52
N ALA A 242 30.19 4.57 -9.58
CA ALA A 242 30.31 3.12 -9.83
C ALA A 242 30.99 2.34 -8.67
N SER A 243 31.86 3.00 -7.88
CA SER A 243 32.51 2.40 -6.69
C SER A 243 31.54 2.09 -5.56
N VAL A 244 30.41 2.81 -5.48
CA VAL A 244 29.39 2.66 -4.43
C VAL A 244 28.61 1.35 -4.59
N ARG A 245 28.47 0.84 -5.80
CA ARG A 245 27.76 -0.43 -6.10
C ARG A 245 28.22 -1.62 -5.28
N ARG A 246 29.50 -1.67 -4.90
CA ARG A 246 30.08 -2.78 -4.11
C ARG A 246 29.72 -2.73 -2.63
N HIS A 247 29.21 -1.60 -2.16
CA HIS A 247 28.92 -1.34 -0.75
C HIS A 247 27.42 -1.24 -0.47
N ILE A 248 26.57 -1.55 -1.47
CA ILE A 248 25.12 -1.44 -1.36
C ILE A 248 24.46 -2.78 -1.73
N LEU A 249 23.59 -3.27 -0.84
CA LEU A 249 22.57 -4.24 -1.18
C LEU A 249 21.39 -3.52 -1.84
N VAL A 250 20.93 -4.03 -2.98
CA VAL A 250 19.75 -3.51 -3.67
C VAL A 250 18.62 -4.52 -3.55
N VAL A 251 17.53 -4.13 -2.88
CA VAL A 251 16.35 -4.97 -2.62
C VAL A 251 15.16 -4.41 -3.38
N GLY A 252 14.77 -5.07 -4.46
CA GLY A 252 13.56 -4.74 -5.21
C GLY A 252 12.35 -5.51 -4.69
N LEU A 253 11.27 -4.82 -4.31
CA LEU A 253 10.06 -5.49 -3.84
C LEU A 253 9.15 -5.87 -5.00
N ALA A 254 9.21 -7.13 -5.40
CA ALA A 254 8.27 -7.71 -6.35
C ALA A 254 6.87 -7.91 -5.72
N PRO A 255 5.81 -8.12 -6.54
CA PRO A 255 4.52 -8.57 -6.03
C PRO A 255 4.64 -9.83 -5.16
N ILE A 256 3.82 -9.92 -4.11
CA ILE A 256 3.80 -11.09 -3.23
C ILE A 256 3.34 -12.32 -4.03
N ALA A 257 4.02 -13.44 -3.84
CA ALA A 257 3.68 -14.69 -4.51
C ALA A 257 2.25 -15.15 -4.14
N LYS A 258 1.52 -15.72 -5.11
CA LYS A 258 0.14 -16.17 -4.91
C LYS A 258 -0.01 -17.07 -3.68
N VAL A 259 0.93 -17.98 -3.45
CA VAL A 259 0.90 -18.90 -2.30
C VAL A 259 0.96 -18.17 -0.95
N ASP A 260 1.68 -17.04 -0.88
CA ASP A 260 1.78 -16.25 0.34
C ASP A 260 0.53 -15.36 0.53
N VAL A 261 -0.06 -14.87 -0.56
CA VAL A 261 -1.37 -14.20 -0.55
C VAL A 261 -2.44 -15.16 -0.02
N GLU A 262 -2.52 -16.39 -0.54
CA GLU A 262 -3.45 -17.42 -0.09
C GLU A 262 -3.26 -17.74 1.39
N ARG A 263 -2.00 -17.93 1.81
CA ARG A 263 -1.66 -18.21 3.21
C ARG A 263 -2.09 -17.07 4.13
N PHE A 264 -1.82 -15.83 3.76
CA PHE A 264 -2.25 -14.67 4.53
C PHE A 264 -3.77 -14.64 4.70
N ILE A 265 -4.52 -14.76 3.61
CA ILE A 265 -5.99 -14.70 3.62
C ILE A 265 -6.54 -15.80 4.53
N GLN A 266 -6.08 -17.04 4.35
CA GLN A 266 -6.54 -18.19 5.13
C GLN A 266 -6.20 -18.05 6.61
N THR A 267 -4.95 -17.76 6.94
CA THR A 267 -4.49 -17.65 8.34
C THR A 267 -5.23 -16.53 9.07
N THR A 268 -5.37 -15.37 8.43
CA THR A 268 -5.99 -14.21 9.04
C THR A 268 -7.50 -14.38 9.19
N SER A 269 -8.18 -14.95 8.19
CA SER A 269 -9.63 -15.21 8.28
C SER A 269 -9.96 -16.29 9.30
N GLN A 270 -9.15 -17.35 9.40
CA GLN A 270 -9.31 -18.39 10.42
C GLN A 270 -9.21 -17.84 11.84
N ALA A 271 -8.35 -16.86 12.08
CA ALA A 271 -8.22 -16.21 13.40
C ALA A 271 -9.49 -15.48 13.85
N ILE A 272 -10.38 -15.13 12.91
CA ILE A 272 -11.69 -14.52 13.19
C ILE A 272 -12.86 -15.52 13.03
N GLY A 273 -12.57 -16.80 12.83
CA GLY A 273 -13.57 -17.86 12.67
C GLY A 273 -14.25 -17.90 11.30
N LEU A 274 -13.66 -17.26 10.28
CA LEU A 274 -14.10 -17.28 8.89
C LEU A 274 -13.21 -18.15 8.01
N GLN A 275 -13.77 -18.68 6.94
CA GLN A 275 -13.04 -19.40 5.90
C GLN A 275 -13.46 -18.87 4.53
N PHE A 276 -12.54 -18.87 3.58
CA PHE A 276 -12.86 -18.60 2.17
C PHE A 276 -12.98 -19.92 1.43
N ASP A 277 -14.03 -20.08 0.63
CA ASP A 277 -14.10 -21.22 -0.27
C ASP A 277 -13.04 -21.08 -1.38
N ARG A 278 -12.86 -22.14 -2.17
CA ARG A 278 -11.81 -22.19 -3.19
C ARG A 278 -12.02 -21.13 -4.28
N GLU A 279 -13.26 -20.87 -4.67
CA GLU A 279 -13.59 -19.90 -5.71
C GLU A 279 -13.35 -18.47 -5.22
N ALA A 280 -13.82 -18.15 -4.01
CA ALA A 280 -13.59 -16.88 -3.35
C ALA A 280 -12.08 -16.57 -3.17
N LEU A 281 -11.31 -17.56 -2.72
CA LEU A 281 -9.87 -17.42 -2.54
C LEU A 281 -9.16 -17.19 -3.88
N SER A 282 -9.53 -17.93 -4.91
CA SER A 282 -8.97 -17.77 -6.26
C SER A 282 -9.28 -16.40 -6.86
N LEU A 283 -10.52 -15.92 -6.67
CA LEU A 283 -10.95 -14.59 -7.11
C LEU A 283 -10.17 -13.47 -6.39
N LEU A 284 -10.02 -13.57 -5.08
CA LEU A 284 -9.20 -12.59 -4.32
C LEU A 284 -7.76 -12.56 -4.80
N CYS A 285 -7.12 -13.71 -4.96
CA CYS A 285 -5.73 -13.78 -5.42
C CYS A 285 -5.56 -13.17 -6.82
N TRP A 286 -6.52 -13.41 -7.70
CA TRP A 286 -6.54 -12.84 -9.04
C TRP A 286 -6.68 -11.32 -9.03
N LEU A 287 -7.55 -10.77 -8.18
CA LEU A 287 -7.77 -9.33 -8.04
C LEU A 287 -6.60 -8.60 -7.37
N VAL A 288 -5.99 -9.24 -6.37
CA VAL A 288 -4.90 -8.65 -5.58
C VAL A 288 -3.62 -8.47 -6.39
N CYS A 289 -3.35 -9.35 -7.37
CA CYS A 289 -2.11 -9.32 -8.17
C CYS A 289 -0.83 -9.18 -7.32
N GLY A 290 -0.81 -9.78 -6.12
CA GLY A 290 0.34 -9.72 -5.21
C GLY A 290 0.57 -8.37 -4.50
N SER A 291 -0.38 -7.43 -4.56
CA SER A 291 -0.31 -6.16 -3.84
C SER A 291 -0.65 -6.35 -2.36
N PRO A 292 0.27 -6.05 -1.40
CA PRO A 292 -0.01 -6.15 0.03
C PRO A 292 -1.18 -5.28 0.48
N TYR A 293 -1.31 -4.10 -0.09
CA TYR A 293 -2.39 -3.17 0.22
C TYR A 293 -3.76 -3.76 -0.16
N HIS A 294 -3.91 -4.21 -1.42
CA HIS A 294 -5.17 -4.77 -1.89
C HIS A 294 -5.47 -6.12 -1.25
N MET A 295 -4.45 -6.93 -0.94
CA MET A 295 -4.60 -8.17 -0.19
C MET A 295 -5.31 -7.93 1.15
N ARG A 296 -4.87 -6.91 1.89
CA ARG A 296 -5.49 -6.55 3.17
C ARG A 296 -6.85 -5.90 3.00
N LEU A 297 -6.97 -4.93 2.09
CA LEU A 297 -8.19 -4.16 1.87
C LEU A 297 -9.35 -5.04 1.38
N PHE A 298 -9.13 -5.81 0.30
CA PHE A 298 -10.18 -6.62 -0.30
C PHE A 298 -10.60 -7.77 0.63
N SER A 299 -9.63 -8.42 1.30
CA SER A 299 -9.94 -9.46 2.29
C SER A 299 -10.71 -8.92 3.49
N LEU A 300 -10.33 -7.74 4.01
CA LEU A 300 -11.06 -7.08 5.10
C LEU A 300 -12.52 -6.88 4.74
N HIS A 301 -12.78 -6.21 3.61
CA HIS A 301 -14.15 -5.90 3.21
C HIS A 301 -14.97 -7.15 2.90
N SER A 302 -14.34 -8.20 2.34
CA SER A 302 -14.98 -9.50 2.14
C SER A 302 -15.35 -10.16 3.48
N CYS A 303 -14.45 -10.12 4.46
CA CYS A 303 -14.75 -10.62 5.81
C CYS A 303 -15.86 -9.81 6.49
N LEU A 304 -15.86 -8.49 6.36
CA LEU A 304 -16.93 -7.65 6.91
C LEU A 304 -18.29 -7.97 6.32
N CYS A 305 -18.37 -8.23 5.01
CA CYS A 305 -19.60 -8.67 4.35
C CYS A 305 -20.07 -10.04 4.87
N ALA A 306 -19.17 -10.99 5.07
CA ALA A 306 -19.49 -12.30 5.61
C ALA A 306 -20.00 -12.21 7.06
N ILE A 307 -19.35 -11.40 7.91
CA ILE A 307 -19.76 -11.16 9.31
C ILE A 307 -21.16 -10.54 9.36
N GLU A 308 -21.45 -9.55 8.55
CA GLU A 308 -22.76 -8.88 8.49
C GLU A 308 -23.89 -9.82 8.04
N ARG A 309 -23.56 -10.86 7.28
CA ARG A 309 -24.50 -11.92 6.84
C ARG A 309 -24.55 -13.13 7.75
N ASP A 310 -23.84 -13.09 8.88
CA ASP A 310 -23.69 -14.23 9.80
C ASP A 310 -23.20 -15.51 9.10
N GLN A 311 -22.32 -15.35 8.10
CA GLN A 311 -21.74 -16.45 7.32
C GLN A 311 -20.41 -16.89 7.95
N ARG A 312 -20.17 -18.21 7.98
CA ARG A 312 -18.88 -18.80 8.35
C ARG A 312 -17.93 -18.98 7.16
N PHE A 313 -18.49 -18.96 5.95
CA PHE A 313 -17.76 -19.11 4.71
C PHE A 313 -17.99 -17.87 3.84
N ALA A 314 -16.91 -17.26 3.39
CA ALA A 314 -16.95 -16.22 2.38
C ALA A 314 -16.93 -16.88 0.99
N THR A 315 -17.95 -16.62 0.21
CA THR A 315 -18.13 -17.11 -1.18
C THR A 315 -17.64 -16.05 -2.18
N ALA A 316 -17.58 -16.40 -3.45
CA ALA A 316 -17.25 -15.46 -4.52
C ALA A 316 -18.19 -14.22 -4.52
N ASP A 317 -19.48 -14.40 -4.25
CA ASP A 317 -20.45 -13.29 -4.14
C ASP A 317 -20.12 -12.39 -2.96
N THR A 318 -19.76 -12.98 -1.81
CA THR A 318 -19.34 -12.22 -0.63
C THR A 318 -18.08 -11.38 -0.91
N VAL A 319 -17.15 -11.94 -1.68
CA VAL A 319 -15.93 -11.25 -2.13
C VAL A 319 -16.28 -10.10 -3.06
N LEU A 320 -17.14 -10.30 -4.05
CA LEU A 320 -17.56 -9.24 -4.98
C LEU A 320 -18.22 -8.07 -4.26
N ASP A 321 -19.09 -8.34 -3.27
CA ASP A 321 -19.71 -7.30 -2.46
C ASP A 321 -18.69 -6.55 -1.59
N GLY A 322 -17.75 -7.26 -0.98
CA GLY A 322 -16.66 -6.66 -0.23
C GLY A 322 -15.80 -5.74 -1.09
N ILE A 323 -15.46 -6.18 -2.30
CA ILE A 323 -14.71 -5.39 -3.27
C ILE A 323 -15.52 -4.18 -3.75
N ALA A 324 -16.83 -4.32 -3.96
CA ALA A 324 -17.69 -3.20 -4.31
C ALA A 324 -17.68 -2.11 -3.22
N ARG A 325 -17.62 -2.49 -1.93
CA ARG A 325 -17.44 -1.53 -0.82
C ARG A 325 -16.07 -0.87 -0.83
N ALA A 326 -15.00 -1.64 -1.01
CA ALA A 326 -13.66 -1.09 -1.12
C ALA A 326 -13.53 -0.10 -2.29
N ARG A 327 -14.16 -0.42 -3.44
CA ARG A 327 -14.23 0.46 -4.61
C ARG A 327 -15.03 1.73 -4.32
N ALA A 328 -16.13 1.65 -3.57
CA ALA A 328 -16.91 2.83 -3.20
C ALA A 328 -16.09 3.83 -2.36
N ILE A 329 -15.24 3.33 -1.46
CA ILE A 329 -14.32 4.16 -0.67
C ILE A 329 -13.24 4.78 -1.59
N TRP A 330 -12.62 3.97 -2.45
CA TRP A 330 -11.62 4.45 -3.39
C TRP A 330 -12.16 5.53 -4.33
N ARG A 331 -13.42 5.41 -4.76
CA ARG A 331 -14.11 6.38 -5.62
C ARG A 331 -14.17 7.77 -5.02
N GLU A 332 -14.27 7.92 -3.70
CA GLU A 332 -14.39 9.24 -3.06
C GLU A 332 -13.26 10.20 -3.42
N THR A 333 -12.06 9.66 -3.69
CA THR A 333 -10.89 10.44 -4.11
C THR A 333 -10.51 10.25 -5.58
N ASN A 334 -11.13 9.28 -6.29
CA ASN A 334 -10.76 8.87 -7.64
C ASN A 334 -11.96 8.81 -8.59
N VAL A 335 -12.86 9.81 -8.52
CA VAL A 335 -14.12 9.85 -9.31
C VAL A 335 -13.87 9.77 -10.80
N ARG A 336 -12.80 10.42 -11.29
CA ARG A 336 -12.44 10.42 -12.71
C ARG A 336 -12.08 9.02 -13.20
N ASP A 337 -11.20 8.33 -12.47
CA ASP A 337 -10.73 7.01 -12.85
C ASP A 337 -11.84 5.96 -12.69
N GLU A 338 -12.67 6.08 -11.65
CA GLU A 338 -13.85 5.24 -11.46
C GLU A 338 -14.80 5.34 -12.65
N THR A 339 -15.11 6.56 -13.09
CA THR A 339 -15.99 6.79 -14.24
C THR A 339 -15.38 6.25 -15.54
N LEU A 340 -14.09 6.47 -15.76
CA LEU A 340 -13.36 5.96 -16.92
C LEU A 340 -13.38 4.43 -16.97
N PHE A 341 -13.11 3.75 -15.86
CA PHE A 341 -13.08 2.28 -15.77
C PHE A 341 -14.47 1.68 -15.96
N ALA A 342 -15.50 2.28 -15.34
CA ALA A 342 -16.88 1.84 -15.52
C ALA A 342 -17.33 1.95 -16.98
N MET A 343 -16.97 3.06 -17.65
CA MET A 343 -17.30 3.25 -19.10
C MET A 343 -16.52 2.27 -19.96
N LEU A 344 -15.22 2.09 -19.72
CA LEU A 344 -14.36 1.20 -20.49
C LEU A 344 -14.90 -0.24 -20.48
N VAL A 345 -15.21 -0.77 -19.29
CA VAL A 345 -15.68 -2.15 -19.11
C VAL A 345 -17.08 -2.34 -19.71
N LYS A 346 -18.00 -1.38 -19.53
CA LYS A 346 -19.39 -1.49 -20.02
C LYS A 346 -19.53 -1.22 -21.52
N SER A 347 -18.58 -0.51 -22.14
CA SER A 347 -18.69 -0.11 -23.55
C SER A 347 -18.64 -1.28 -24.54
N GLY A 348 -18.06 -2.42 -24.13
CA GLY A 348 -17.78 -3.53 -25.04
C GLY A 348 -16.79 -3.20 -26.17
N ARG A 349 -16.14 -2.03 -26.12
CA ARG A 349 -15.16 -1.58 -27.13
C ARG A 349 -13.96 -2.50 -27.22
N PHE A 350 -13.56 -3.08 -26.10
CA PHE A 350 -12.42 -3.99 -25.99
C PHE A 350 -12.89 -5.33 -25.40
N PRO A 351 -12.29 -6.47 -25.84
CA PRO A 351 -12.51 -7.75 -25.19
C PRO A 351 -12.18 -7.68 -23.69
N MET A 352 -13.01 -8.28 -22.84
CA MET A 352 -12.78 -8.29 -21.39
C MET A 352 -11.38 -8.83 -21.04
N ALA A 353 -10.94 -9.89 -21.73
CA ALA A 353 -9.60 -10.46 -21.55
C ALA A 353 -8.47 -9.46 -21.82
N ALA A 354 -8.67 -8.52 -22.76
CA ALA A 354 -7.67 -7.48 -23.04
C ALA A 354 -7.61 -6.46 -21.91
N ILE A 355 -8.76 -6.03 -21.37
CA ILE A 355 -8.82 -5.09 -20.22
C ILE A 355 -8.17 -5.72 -19.00
N GLU A 356 -8.46 -6.98 -18.71
CA GLU A 356 -7.86 -7.75 -17.61
C GLU A 356 -6.35 -7.90 -17.78
N THR A 357 -5.89 -8.20 -18.99
CA THR A 357 -4.46 -8.34 -19.29
C THR A 357 -3.72 -7.03 -19.09
N PHE A 358 -4.31 -5.92 -19.58
CA PHE A 358 -3.77 -4.58 -19.35
C PHE A 358 -3.63 -4.28 -17.85
N ALA A 359 -4.72 -4.45 -17.09
CA ALA A 359 -4.75 -4.16 -15.67
C ALA A 359 -3.78 -5.05 -14.88
N GLN A 360 -3.65 -6.34 -15.22
CA GLN A 360 -2.69 -7.25 -14.60
C GLN A 360 -1.24 -6.87 -14.90
N THR A 361 -0.94 -6.51 -16.15
CA THR A 361 0.41 -6.06 -16.54
C THR A 361 0.79 -4.80 -15.77
N ALA A 362 -0.12 -3.82 -15.70
CA ALA A 362 0.11 -2.61 -14.93
C ALA A 362 0.22 -2.86 -13.42
N ALA A 363 -0.57 -3.80 -12.86
CA ALA A 363 -0.51 -4.15 -11.44
C ALA A 363 0.81 -4.85 -11.05
N GLN A 364 1.39 -5.62 -11.97
CA GLN A 364 2.62 -6.39 -11.74
C GLN A 364 3.88 -5.57 -11.97
N ASN A 365 3.89 -4.76 -13.03
CA ASN A 365 5.09 -4.05 -13.46
C ASN A 365 5.12 -2.58 -13.00
N LEU A 366 3.97 -2.00 -12.64
CA LEU A 366 3.75 -0.60 -12.20
C LEU A 366 4.19 0.47 -13.19
N GLU A 367 5.38 0.30 -13.75
CA GLU A 367 5.90 1.01 -14.90
C GLU A 367 5.97 0.00 -16.05
N PHE A 368 5.26 0.26 -17.11
CA PHE A 368 5.19 -0.62 -18.27
C PHE A 368 5.35 0.19 -19.56
N THR A 369 5.82 -0.48 -20.60
CA THR A 369 5.88 0.07 -21.95
C THR A 369 4.71 -0.46 -22.78
N PRO A 370 4.36 0.20 -23.90
CA PRO A 370 3.43 -0.40 -24.86
C PRO A 370 3.86 -1.80 -25.33
N ASP A 371 5.18 -2.06 -25.45
CA ASP A 371 5.71 -3.36 -25.84
C ASP A 371 5.46 -4.45 -24.76
N ASP A 372 5.52 -4.11 -23.47
CA ASP A 372 5.16 -5.03 -22.39
C ASP A 372 3.70 -5.48 -22.51
N LEU A 373 2.81 -4.55 -22.87
CA LEU A 373 1.40 -4.86 -23.09
C LEU A 373 1.18 -5.72 -24.32
N VAL A 374 1.85 -5.42 -25.42
CA VAL A 374 1.83 -6.24 -26.65
C VAL A 374 2.27 -7.66 -26.32
N GLN A 375 3.38 -7.85 -25.63
CA GLN A 375 3.88 -9.17 -25.24
C GLN A 375 2.89 -9.91 -24.32
N ALA A 376 2.31 -9.20 -23.33
CA ALA A 376 1.33 -9.80 -22.42
C ALA A 376 0.05 -10.25 -23.16
N MET A 377 -0.40 -9.49 -24.16
CA MET A 377 -1.54 -9.84 -25.00
C MET A 377 -1.24 -11.04 -25.91
N MET A 378 -0.07 -11.05 -26.53
CA MET A 378 0.37 -12.20 -27.37
C MET A 378 0.44 -13.51 -26.58
N VAL A 379 0.96 -13.48 -25.34
CA VAL A 379 1.01 -14.66 -24.46
C VAL A 379 -0.37 -15.23 -24.15
N LYS A 380 -1.41 -14.40 -24.18
CA LYS A 380 -2.81 -14.78 -23.91
C LYS A 380 -3.65 -14.97 -25.17
N ASP A 381 -3.03 -15.00 -26.35
CA ASP A 381 -3.71 -15.12 -27.65
C ASP A 381 -4.75 -14.01 -27.88
N ILE A 382 -4.40 -12.78 -27.47
CA ILE A 382 -5.20 -11.58 -27.69
C ILE A 382 -4.54 -10.75 -28.77
N ASP A 383 -5.34 -10.16 -29.67
CA ASP A 383 -4.85 -9.30 -30.74
C ASP A 383 -3.97 -8.14 -30.17
N PRO A 384 -2.67 -8.12 -30.50
CA PRO A 384 -1.73 -7.12 -29.98
C PRO A 384 -2.05 -5.69 -30.44
N ASP A 385 -2.74 -5.49 -31.56
CA ASP A 385 -3.15 -4.17 -32.07
C ASP A 385 -4.16 -3.45 -31.15
N ILE A 386 -4.69 -4.17 -30.16
CA ILE A 386 -5.54 -3.61 -29.11
C ILE A 386 -4.71 -2.79 -28.10
N ALA A 387 -3.46 -3.16 -27.82
CA ALA A 387 -2.64 -2.52 -26.80
C ALA A 387 -2.50 -0.99 -26.97
N PRO A 388 -2.10 -0.43 -28.13
CA PRO A 388 -1.99 1.02 -28.30
C PRO A 388 -3.35 1.73 -28.17
N LYS A 389 -4.44 1.12 -28.63
CA LYS A 389 -5.79 1.66 -28.53
C LYS A 389 -6.26 1.72 -27.07
N MET A 390 -5.87 0.75 -26.26
CA MET A 390 -6.16 0.76 -24.82
C MET A 390 -5.32 1.80 -24.07
N VAL A 391 -4.03 1.96 -24.42
CA VAL A 391 -3.20 3.04 -23.87
C VAL A 391 -3.83 4.39 -24.16
N GLU A 392 -4.32 4.62 -25.38
CA GLU A 392 -5.04 5.85 -25.74
C GLU A 392 -6.32 6.02 -24.90
N ALA A 393 -7.14 4.97 -24.79
CA ALA A 393 -8.40 5.00 -24.04
C ALA A 393 -8.18 5.26 -22.52
N LEU A 394 -7.10 4.74 -21.96
CA LEU A 394 -6.73 4.91 -20.56
C LEU A 394 -5.78 6.10 -20.31
N SER A 395 -5.38 6.83 -21.36
CA SER A 395 -4.45 7.98 -21.23
C SER A 395 -4.87 9.00 -20.17
N PRO A 396 -6.17 9.25 -19.87
CA PRO A 396 -6.53 10.14 -18.79
C PRO A 396 -6.11 9.67 -17.38
N ALA A 397 -5.94 8.36 -17.16
CA ALA A 397 -5.50 7.78 -15.90
C ALA A 397 -4.01 7.40 -15.90
N LEU A 398 -3.30 7.61 -17.02
CA LEU A 398 -1.89 7.24 -17.19
C LEU A 398 -1.00 8.47 -17.21
N GLY A 399 0.07 8.45 -16.42
CA GLY A 399 1.18 9.39 -16.46
C GLY A 399 2.36 8.86 -17.26
N ARG A 400 3.17 9.77 -17.88
CA ARG A 400 4.46 9.44 -18.49
C ARG A 400 5.58 9.68 -17.49
N LEU A 401 6.49 8.75 -17.37
CA LEU A 401 7.64 8.84 -16.47
C LEU A 401 8.83 9.50 -17.23
N GLY A 402 8.82 10.85 -17.28
CA GLY A 402 9.85 11.66 -17.91
C GLY A 402 9.60 11.95 -19.40
N GLU A 403 10.20 13.06 -19.90
CA GLU A 403 9.98 13.57 -21.26
C GLU A 403 10.56 12.65 -22.36
N ALA A 404 11.57 11.83 -22.05
CA ALA A 404 12.29 10.98 -23.01
C ALA A 404 11.93 9.48 -22.91
N THR A 405 10.99 9.06 -22.02
CA THR A 405 10.70 7.65 -21.80
C THR A 405 9.36 7.24 -22.40
N THR A 406 9.32 6.02 -22.97
CA THR A 406 8.09 5.36 -23.41
C THR A 406 7.36 4.67 -22.25
N ARG A 407 7.87 4.79 -21.01
CA ARG A 407 7.28 4.14 -19.82
C ARG A 407 6.05 4.88 -19.36
N LEU A 408 5.02 4.11 -19.07
CA LEU A 408 3.71 4.54 -18.58
C LEU A 408 3.49 3.97 -17.18
N ALA A 409 2.76 4.70 -16.38
CA ALA A 409 2.23 4.21 -15.09
C ALA A 409 0.84 4.80 -14.85
N PHE A 410 0.02 4.14 -14.05
CA PHE A 410 -1.18 4.80 -13.55
C PHE A 410 -0.81 5.93 -12.59
N GLU A 411 -1.48 7.08 -12.71
CA GLU A 411 -1.30 8.21 -11.78
C GLU A 411 -1.61 7.78 -10.34
N ASP A 412 -2.72 7.07 -10.15
CA ASP A 412 -2.95 6.30 -8.93
C ASP A 412 -2.41 4.88 -9.11
N VAL A 413 -1.29 4.59 -8.49
CA VAL A 413 -0.63 3.27 -8.56
C VAL A 413 -1.47 2.12 -8.00
N LEU A 414 -2.58 2.42 -7.30
CA LEU A 414 -3.53 1.44 -6.79
C LEU A 414 -4.66 1.15 -7.78
N ALA A 415 -4.82 1.97 -8.81
CA ALA A 415 -5.92 1.90 -9.78
C ALA A 415 -6.02 0.57 -10.57
N PRO A 416 -4.93 -0.12 -10.96
CA PRO A 416 -5.03 -1.35 -11.75
C PRO A 416 -5.90 -2.43 -11.12
N GLN A 417 -5.79 -2.67 -9.81
CA GLN A 417 -6.58 -3.67 -9.10
C GLN A 417 -8.06 -3.25 -9.02
N PHE A 418 -8.33 -1.94 -8.93
CA PHE A 418 -9.70 -1.46 -9.01
C PHE A 418 -10.28 -1.62 -10.43
N LEU A 419 -9.49 -1.44 -11.50
CA LEU A 419 -9.93 -1.78 -12.86
C LEU A 419 -10.29 -3.27 -12.98
N LEU A 420 -9.47 -4.17 -12.44
CA LEU A 420 -9.80 -5.61 -12.36
C LEU A 420 -11.12 -5.87 -11.60
N SER A 421 -11.42 -5.07 -10.58
CA SER A 421 -12.67 -5.20 -9.83
C SER A 421 -13.91 -4.88 -10.66
N PHE A 422 -13.83 -3.97 -11.64
CA PHE A 422 -14.91 -3.71 -12.58
C PHE A 422 -15.08 -4.90 -13.55
N CYS A 423 -14.00 -5.48 -14.02
CA CYS A 423 -14.05 -6.68 -14.87
C CYS A 423 -14.72 -7.86 -14.16
N ALA A 424 -14.36 -8.10 -12.90
CA ALA A 424 -14.95 -9.16 -12.08
C ALA A 424 -16.45 -8.96 -11.87
N ALA A 425 -16.88 -7.74 -11.58
CA ALA A 425 -18.30 -7.41 -11.39
C ALA A 425 -19.12 -7.61 -12.68
N GLU A 426 -18.58 -7.21 -13.84
CA GLU A 426 -19.29 -7.38 -15.13
C GLU A 426 -19.40 -8.86 -15.50
N ARG A 427 -18.32 -9.65 -15.35
CA ARG A 427 -18.38 -11.11 -15.57
C ARG A 427 -19.40 -11.82 -14.69
N SER A 428 -19.56 -11.42 -13.43
CA SER A 428 -20.58 -11.98 -12.55
C SER A 428 -22.00 -11.65 -13.05
N THR A 429 -22.19 -10.42 -13.54
CA THR A 429 -23.46 -9.97 -14.11
C THR A 429 -23.80 -10.73 -15.40
N GLU A 430 -22.82 -10.98 -16.28
CA GLU A 430 -22.97 -11.77 -17.50
C GLU A 430 -23.39 -13.22 -17.20
N LYS A 431 -22.67 -13.88 -16.28
CA LYS A 431 -23.04 -15.25 -15.84
C LYS A 431 -24.48 -15.33 -15.30
N ALA A 432 -24.88 -14.34 -14.49
CA ALA A 432 -26.26 -14.28 -13.98
C ALA A 432 -27.31 -14.08 -15.10
N ARG A 433 -26.99 -13.26 -16.10
CA ARG A 433 -27.85 -13.07 -17.28
C ARG A 433 -27.98 -14.35 -18.12
N GLU A 434 -26.89 -15.03 -18.42
CA GLU A 434 -26.88 -16.31 -19.16
C GLU A 434 -27.71 -17.38 -18.43
N PHE A 435 -27.57 -17.48 -17.11
CA PHE A 435 -28.35 -18.40 -16.29
C PHE A 435 -29.86 -18.14 -16.44
N LEU A 436 -30.30 -16.87 -16.33
CA LEU A 436 -31.71 -16.47 -16.46
C LEU A 436 -32.27 -16.70 -17.87
N ILE A 437 -31.45 -16.54 -18.92
CA ILE A 437 -31.85 -16.82 -20.31
C ILE A 437 -32.06 -18.33 -20.51
N ASN A 438 -31.13 -19.15 -19.99
CA ASN A 438 -31.19 -20.59 -20.10
C ASN A 438 -32.40 -21.18 -19.34
N GLU A 439 -32.74 -20.65 -18.15
CA GLU A 439 -33.97 -21.06 -17.44
C GLU A 439 -35.26 -20.66 -18.18
N ARG A 440 -35.29 -19.50 -18.87
CA ARG A 440 -36.43 -19.06 -19.64
C ARG A 440 -36.60 -19.83 -20.97
N GLY A 441 -35.49 -20.31 -21.54
CA GLY A 441 -35.51 -21.15 -22.75
C GLY A 441 -35.87 -22.62 -22.49
N ALA A 442 -35.80 -23.06 -21.23
CA ALA A 442 -36.17 -24.42 -20.81
C ALA A 442 -37.62 -24.57 -20.33
N ARG A 443 -38.42 -23.49 -20.32
CA ARG A 443 -39.85 -23.46 -20.09
C ARG A 443 -40.57 -23.18 -21.40
#